data_f5380d98b941089ad1d01be189fecd5e
#
_entry.id   f5380d98b941089ad1d01be189fecd5e
#
_cell.length_a   1.000
_cell.length_b   1.000
_cell.length_c   1.000
_cell.angle_alpha   90.00
_cell.angle_beta   90.00
_cell.angle_gamma   90.00
#
_symmetry.space_group_name_H-M   'P 1'
#
loop_
_entity.id
_entity.type
_entity.pdbx_description
1 polymer ?
#
loop_
_entity_poly.entity_id
_entity_poly.type
_entity_poly.pdbx_seq_one_letter_code
_entity_poly.pdbx_strand_id
1 'polypeptide(L)'
;AMSLNDNSVLGIAMGTSEAVGYVDEEGRITGWLNELAFVPVDAQEGAMRDEWSGDIGCGVKYFSQDGVIKLAPRAGIELDESLSPAEKLKVVQKLMAKDDPRAVQVYESIGVYLGHTLAYYYELYGCRHVLLLGRVMSGKGGDLILDTAKKVLAEEYPEAAKMVPELPDEKFRRVGQSM
;
A
#
# COMPACT_ATOMS: atom_id res chain seq x y z
N ALA A 1 16.54 0.80 -1.30
CA ALA A 1 17.91 1.29 -1.32
C ALA A 1 18.64 0.90 -2.60
N MET A 2 18.91 -0.38 -2.88
CA MET A 2 19.68 -0.78 -4.09
C MET A 2 19.07 -0.33 -5.41
N SER A 3 17.74 -0.28 -5.55
CA SER A 3 17.07 0.17 -6.79
C SER A 3 17.16 1.69 -6.99
N LEU A 4 17.25 2.44 -5.91
CA LEU A 4 17.31 3.90 -5.92
C LEU A 4 18.75 4.44 -5.91
N ASN A 5 19.72 3.57 -5.59
CA ASN A 5 21.10 3.96 -5.28
C ASN A 5 21.17 5.06 -4.21
N ASP A 6 20.24 4.99 -3.24
CA ASP A 6 20.10 5.92 -2.12
C ASP A 6 19.72 5.17 -0.83
N ASN A 7 19.89 5.83 0.29
CA ASN A 7 19.57 5.38 1.64
C ASN A 7 18.34 6.13 2.18
N SER A 8 17.97 5.87 3.44
CA SER A 8 16.76 6.45 4.04
C SER A 8 15.48 6.04 3.28
N VAL A 9 15.31 4.72 3.13
CA VAL A 9 14.26 4.12 2.31
C VAL A 9 13.35 3.24 3.16
N LEU A 10 12.07 3.53 3.13
CA LEU A 10 11.00 2.67 3.65
C LEU A 10 10.42 1.86 2.50
N GLY A 11 10.47 0.53 2.57
CA GLY A 11 9.86 -0.36 1.59
C GLY A 11 8.56 -0.93 2.14
N ILE A 12 7.45 -0.78 1.43
CA ILE A 12 6.12 -1.31 1.81
C ILE A 12 5.68 -2.29 0.73
N ALA A 13 5.58 -3.56 1.09
CA ALA A 13 5.13 -4.63 0.19
C ALA A 13 3.64 -4.92 0.42
N MET A 14 2.82 -4.56 -0.55
CA MET A 14 1.37 -4.74 -0.57
C MET A 14 1.01 -6.00 -1.36
N GLY A 15 1.05 -7.15 -0.70
CA GLY A 15 0.85 -8.48 -1.31
C GLY A 15 -0.33 -9.23 -0.70
N THR A 16 -0.11 -10.49 -0.33
CA THR A 16 -1.07 -11.31 0.44
C THR A 16 -1.30 -10.69 1.83
N SER A 17 -0.25 -10.12 2.39
CA SER A 17 -0.23 -9.32 3.60
C SER A 17 0.53 -8.03 3.33
N GLU A 18 0.66 -7.17 4.32
CA GLU A 18 1.57 -6.05 4.32
C GLU A 18 2.87 -6.47 5.00
N ALA A 19 4.01 -6.11 4.39
CA ALA A 19 5.32 -6.28 4.99
C ALA A 19 6.15 -5.02 4.76
N VAL A 20 6.96 -4.65 5.75
CA VAL A 20 7.72 -3.41 5.71
C VAL A 20 9.18 -3.65 6.06
N GLY A 21 10.07 -2.93 5.40
CA GLY A 21 11.49 -2.89 5.69
C GLY A 21 12.02 -1.47 5.63
N TYR A 22 12.98 -1.15 6.49
CA TYR A 22 13.57 0.17 6.55
C TYR A 22 15.10 0.11 6.48
N VAL A 23 15.65 0.99 5.66
CA VAL A 23 17.09 1.25 5.57
C VAL A 23 17.34 2.70 5.98
N ASP A 24 18.17 2.92 6.97
CA ASP A 24 18.47 4.24 7.51
C ASP A 24 19.35 5.10 6.58
N GLU A 25 19.69 6.31 7.02
CA GLU A 25 20.49 7.26 6.25
C GLU A 25 21.92 6.76 5.99
N GLU A 26 22.46 5.91 6.89
CA GLU A 26 23.78 5.30 6.75
C GLU A 26 23.75 4.00 5.93
N GLY A 27 22.60 3.60 5.44
CA GLY A 27 22.43 2.38 4.62
C GLY A 27 22.36 1.10 5.45
N ARG A 28 22.08 1.17 6.74
CA ARG A 28 21.98 0.02 7.63
C ARG A 28 20.54 -0.47 7.69
N ILE A 29 20.36 -1.78 7.72
CA ILE A 29 19.09 -2.40 8.09
C ILE A 29 18.98 -2.31 9.61
N THR A 30 17.97 -1.60 10.10
CA THR A 30 17.74 -1.43 11.54
C THR A 30 17.22 -2.72 12.17
N GLY A 31 17.42 -2.87 13.47
CA GLY A 31 16.82 -3.97 14.26
C GLY A 31 15.36 -3.73 14.63
N TRP A 32 14.69 -2.75 14.05
CA TRP A 32 13.29 -2.46 14.30
C TRP A 32 12.39 -3.52 13.66
N LEU A 33 11.29 -3.87 14.33
CA LEU A 33 10.35 -4.88 13.82
C LEU A 33 9.61 -4.43 12.57
N ASN A 34 9.34 -3.12 12.44
CA ASN A 34 8.63 -2.51 11.32
C ASN A 34 7.25 -3.16 11.07
N GLU A 35 6.52 -3.51 12.13
CA GLU A 35 5.21 -4.17 12.07
C GLU A 35 4.09 -3.18 11.71
N LEU A 36 4.25 -2.46 10.60
CA LEU A 36 3.28 -1.44 10.14
C LEU A 36 1.94 -2.05 9.72
N ALA A 37 1.91 -3.35 9.45
CA ALA A 37 0.67 -4.09 9.21
C ALA A 37 -0.37 -3.93 10.34
N PHE A 38 0.08 -3.69 11.58
CA PHE A 38 -0.78 -3.51 12.75
C PHE A 38 -0.97 -2.07 13.19
N VAL A 39 -0.38 -1.11 12.48
CA VAL A 39 -0.57 0.32 12.77
C VAL A 39 -2.00 0.74 12.43
N PRO A 40 -2.68 1.51 13.30
CA PRO A 40 -4.01 2.06 12.99
C PRO A 40 -3.97 2.98 11.76
N VAL A 41 -4.80 2.69 10.78
CA VAL A 41 -4.94 3.44 9.52
C VAL A 41 -6.33 4.06 9.40
N ASP A 42 -7.35 3.36 9.92
CA ASP A 42 -8.74 3.79 9.86
C ASP A 42 -9.39 3.73 11.24
N ALA A 43 -9.80 4.87 11.75
CA ALA A 43 -10.48 5.01 13.04
C ALA A 43 -12.00 5.21 12.90
N GLN A 44 -12.58 5.03 11.69
CA GLN A 44 -14.01 5.23 11.47
C GLN A 44 -14.84 4.11 12.08
N GLU A 45 -16.09 4.41 12.42
CA GLU A 45 -17.07 3.39 12.76
C GLU A 45 -17.26 2.41 11.59
N GLY A 46 -17.12 1.12 11.85
CA GLY A 46 -17.18 0.09 10.80
C GLY A 46 -15.89 -0.11 10.01
N ALA A 47 -14.75 0.40 10.50
CA ALA A 47 -13.44 0.08 9.97
C ALA A 47 -13.20 -1.44 9.91
N MET A 48 -12.38 -1.89 8.98
CA MET A 48 -12.14 -3.30 8.72
C MET A 48 -11.41 -3.97 9.89
N ARG A 49 -11.93 -5.12 10.33
CA ARG A 49 -11.29 -5.94 11.38
C ARG A 49 -10.34 -6.95 10.74
N ASP A 50 -9.18 -7.10 11.33
CA ASP A 50 -8.27 -8.20 11.02
C ASP A 50 -8.71 -9.47 11.76
N GLU A 51 -8.86 -10.56 11.02
CA GLU A 51 -9.38 -11.83 11.55
C GLU A 51 -8.34 -12.56 12.41
N TRP A 52 -7.07 -12.27 12.20
CA TRP A 52 -5.98 -12.92 12.91
C TRP A 52 -5.65 -12.21 14.24
N SER A 53 -5.41 -10.91 14.21
CA SER A 53 -5.06 -10.14 15.42
C SER A 53 -6.29 -9.68 16.20
N GLY A 54 -7.43 -9.51 15.52
CA GLY A 54 -8.63 -8.89 16.07
C GLY A 54 -8.62 -7.38 16.03
N ASP A 55 -7.54 -6.74 15.54
CA ASP A 55 -7.39 -5.31 15.44
C ASP A 55 -8.37 -4.71 14.44
N ILE A 56 -8.79 -3.48 14.70
CA ILE A 56 -9.72 -2.75 13.84
C ILE A 56 -8.98 -1.61 13.14
N GLY A 57 -9.13 -1.51 11.83
CA GLY A 57 -8.57 -0.41 11.05
C GLY A 57 -7.06 -0.44 10.86
N CYS A 58 -6.41 -1.61 11.01
CA CYS A 58 -4.95 -1.73 10.88
C CYS A 58 -4.48 -1.83 9.41
N GLY A 59 -3.22 -1.50 9.17
CA GLY A 59 -2.59 -1.36 7.86
C GLY A 59 -2.82 -2.54 6.93
N VAL A 60 -2.67 -3.77 7.41
CA VAL A 60 -2.85 -4.98 6.59
C VAL A 60 -4.22 -5.08 5.92
N LYS A 61 -5.26 -4.48 6.50
CA LYS A 61 -6.61 -4.48 5.93
C LYS A 61 -6.82 -3.44 4.82
N TYR A 62 -5.85 -2.57 4.61
CA TYR A 62 -5.88 -1.51 3.59
C TYR A 62 -4.74 -1.66 2.58
N PHE A 63 -3.55 -2.07 3.01
CA PHE A 63 -2.33 -2.14 2.21
C PHE A 63 -1.94 -3.58 1.83
N SER A 64 -2.95 -4.41 1.56
CA SER A 64 -2.79 -5.77 1.06
C SER A 64 -3.89 -6.12 0.05
N GLN A 65 -3.89 -7.36 -0.45
CA GLN A 65 -4.99 -7.87 -1.28
C GLN A 65 -6.33 -7.83 -0.55
N ASP A 66 -6.33 -7.97 0.79
CA ASP A 66 -7.54 -7.90 1.60
C ASP A 66 -8.22 -6.53 1.50
N GLY A 67 -7.44 -5.44 1.44
CA GLY A 67 -7.96 -4.10 1.22
C GLY A 67 -8.76 -4.00 -0.07
N VAL A 68 -8.22 -4.51 -1.17
CA VAL A 68 -8.92 -4.53 -2.46
C VAL A 68 -10.17 -5.38 -2.40
N ILE A 69 -10.08 -6.60 -1.82
CA ILE A 69 -11.19 -7.56 -1.74
C ILE A 69 -12.33 -7.02 -0.87
N LYS A 70 -12.03 -6.40 0.27
CA LYS A 70 -13.03 -5.86 1.20
C LYS A 70 -13.66 -4.56 0.73
N LEU A 71 -12.95 -3.75 -0.04
CA LEU A 71 -13.51 -2.53 -0.65
C LEU A 71 -14.34 -2.82 -1.90
N ALA A 72 -14.07 -3.89 -2.64
CA ALA A 72 -14.76 -4.21 -3.87
C ALA A 72 -16.30 -4.29 -3.72
N PRO A 73 -16.88 -4.99 -2.74
CA PRO A 73 -18.33 -5.01 -2.54
C PRO A 73 -18.91 -3.63 -2.19
N ARG A 74 -18.16 -2.79 -1.46
CA ARG A 74 -18.58 -1.42 -1.14
C ARG A 74 -18.69 -0.54 -2.39
N ALA A 75 -17.87 -0.83 -3.40
CA ALA A 75 -17.92 -0.19 -4.71
C ALA A 75 -18.91 -0.87 -5.68
N GLY A 76 -19.67 -1.90 -5.25
CA GLY A 76 -20.62 -2.63 -6.08
C GLY A 76 -19.98 -3.67 -7.01
N ILE A 77 -18.79 -4.17 -6.68
CA ILE A 77 -18.14 -5.29 -7.37
C ILE A 77 -18.44 -6.57 -6.59
N GLU A 78 -19.25 -7.44 -7.14
CA GLU A 78 -19.48 -8.78 -6.59
C GLU A 78 -18.28 -9.68 -6.90
N LEU A 79 -17.79 -10.38 -5.88
CA LEU A 79 -16.71 -11.34 -5.99
C LEU A 79 -17.25 -12.74 -5.65
N ASP A 80 -17.02 -13.70 -6.53
CA ASP A 80 -17.40 -15.09 -6.29
C ASP A 80 -16.66 -15.63 -5.05
N GLU A 81 -17.40 -16.12 -4.07
CA GLU A 81 -16.86 -16.62 -2.81
C GLU A 81 -15.98 -17.87 -2.98
N SER A 82 -16.18 -18.63 -4.05
CA SER A 82 -15.37 -19.81 -4.37
C SER A 82 -13.95 -19.48 -4.82
N LEU A 83 -13.70 -18.23 -5.24
CA LEU A 83 -12.39 -17.78 -5.68
C LEU A 83 -11.43 -17.58 -4.49
N SER A 84 -10.19 -17.98 -4.69
CA SER A 84 -9.11 -17.66 -3.76
C SER A 84 -8.89 -16.13 -3.69
N PRO A 85 -8.31 -15.61 -2.58
CA PRO A 85 -8.02 -14.17 -2.46
C PRO A 85 -7.19 -13.62 -3.62
N ALA A 86 -6.23 -14.37 -4.13
CA ALA A 86 -5.42 -13.97 -5.27
C ALA A 86 -6.22 -13.88 -6.58
N GLU A 87 -7.22 -14.73 -6.76
CA GLU A 87 -8.14 -14.68 -7.91
C GLU A 87 -9.12 -13.54 -7.79
N LYS A 88 -9.66 -13.28 -6.59
CA LYS A 88 -10.50 -12.11 -6.31
C LYS A 88 -9.75 -10.80 -6.64
N LEU A 89 -8.50 -10.66 -6.20
CA LEU A 89 -7.66 -9.52 -6.58
C LEU A 89 -7.54 -9.39 -8.11
N LYS A 90 -7.30 -10.49 -8.83
CA LYS A 90 -7.20 -10.47 -10.30
C LYS A 90 -8.51 -10.03 -10.97
N VAL A 91 -9.68 -10.34 -10.41
CA VAL A 91 -10.96 -9.83 -10.92
C VAL A 91 -10.98 -8.31 -10.88
N VAL A 92 -10.67 -7.72 -9.74
CA VAL A 92 -10.66 -6.25 -9.59
C VAL A 92 -9.59 -5.60 -10.47
N GLN A 93 -8.39 -6.20 -10.57
CA GLN A 93 -7.33 -5.73 -11.46
C GLN A 93 -7.75 -5.74 -12.93
N LYS A 94 -8.50 -6.74 -13.39
CA LYS A 94 -9.04 -6.79 -14.77
C LYS A 94 -10.08 -5.70 -15.02
N LEU A 95 -10.89 -5.35 -14.02
CA LEU A 95 -11.83 -4.23 -14.11
C LEU A 95 -11.06 -2.90 -14.16
N MET A 96 -10.06 -2.74 -13.29
CA MET A 96 -9.19 -1.55 -13.27
C MET A 96 -8.45 -1.35 -14.61
N ALA A 97 -7.98 -2.42 -15.24
CA ALA A 97 -7.33 -2.33 -16.55
C ALA A 97 -8.25 -1.80 -17.66
N LYS A 98 -9.58 -1.91 -17.46
CA LYS A 98 -10.63 -1.39 -18.35
C LYS A 98 -11.19 -0.03 -17.90
N ASP A 99 -10.59 0.58 -16.90
CA ASP A 99 -11.03 1.83 -16.30
C ASP A 99 -12.48 1.77 -15.76
N ASP A 100 -12.91 0.59 -15.25
CA ASP A 100 -14.22 0.44 -14.59
C ASP A 100 -14.28 1.38 -13.38
N PRO A 101 -15.27 2.30 -13.31
CA PRO A 101 -15.30 3.33 -12.27
C PRO A 101 -15.41 2.75 -10.85
N ARG A 102 -15.96 1.55 -10.68
CA ARG A 102 -16.03 0.87 -9.39
C ARG A 102 -14.64 0.40 -8.93
N ALA A 103 -13.84 -0.13 -9.85
CA ALA A 103 -12.47 -0.51 -9.55
C ALA A 103 -11.59 0.73 -9.29
N VAL A 104 -11.76 1.79 -10.09
CA VAL A 104 -11.11 3.09 -9.85
C VAL A 104 -11.38 3.56 -8.42
N GLN A 105 -12.64 3.56 -7.97
CA GLN A 105 -13.01 3.96 -6.60
C GLN A 105 -12.30 3.13 -5.51
N VAL A 106 -12.13 1.82 -5.73
CA VAL A 106 -11.39 0.96 -4.80
C VAL A 106 -9.94 1.39 -4.68
N TYR A 107 -9.24 1.58 -5.80
CA TYR A 107 -7.83 1.93 -5.81
C TYR A 107 -7.58 3.37 -5.35
N GLU A 108 -8.44 4.32 -5.69
CA GLU A 108 -8.41 5.68 -5.13
C GLU A 108 -8.54 5.68 -3.61
N SER A 109 -9.50 4.92 -3.06
CA SER A 109 -9.69 4.81 -1.62
C SER A 109 -8.43 4.32 -0.92
N ILE A 110 -7.77 3.28 -1.47
CA ILE A 110 -6.49 2.80 -0.94
C ILE A 110 -5.42 3.88 -1.02
N GLY A 111 -5.36 4.63 -2.12
CA GLY A 111 -4.42 5.73 -2.30
C GLY A 111 -4.61 6.86 -1.29
N VAL A 112 -5.86 7.19 -0.95
CA VAL A 112 -6.19 8.19 0.10
C VAL A 112 -5.70 7.70 1.45
N TYR A 113 -6.04 6.48 1.86
CA TYR A 113 -5.53 5.92 3.11
C TYR A 113 -4.00 5.90 3.15
N LEU A 114 -3.36 5.51 2.05
CA LEU A 114 -1.89 5.47 1.96
C LEU A 114 -1.30 6.87 2.12
N GLY A 115 -1.86 7.89 1.48
CA GLY A 115 -1.36 9.27 1.58
C GLY A 115 -1.35 9.79 3.02
N HIS A 116 -2.47 9.64 3.74
CA HIS A 116 -2.54 10.01 5.16
C HIS A 116 -1.59 9.18 6.03
N THR A 117 -1.48 7.88 5.77
CA THR A 117 -0.60 6.99 6.54
C THR A 117 0.88 7.29 6.29
N LEU A 118 1.27 7.61 5.06
CA LEU A 118 2.64 7.99 4.73
C LEU A 118 3.09 9.26 5.45
N ALA A 119 2.19 10.23 5.65
CA ALA A 119 2.50 11.41 6.46
C ALA A 119 2.85 11.02 7.90
N TYR A 120 2.09 10.10 8.49
CA TYR A 120 2.38 9.55 9.81
C TYR A 120 3.71 8.77 9.85
N TYR A 121 3.98 7.97 8.81
CA TYR A 121 5.26 7.24 8.72
C TYR A 121 6.45 8.19 8.53
N TYR A 122 6.27 9.31 7.84
CA TYR A 122 7.31 10.33 7.73
C TYR A 122 7.73 10.88 9.10
N GLU A 123 6.79 11.13 9.99
CA GLU A 123 7.09 11.60 11.37
C GLU A 123 7.91 10.56 12.17
N LEU A 124 7.70 9.26 11.91
CA LEU A 124 8.38 8.19 12.64
C LEU A 124 9.77 7.85 12.06
N TYR A 125 9.89 7.83 10.74
CA TYR A 125 11.08 7.33 10.05
C TYR A 125 11.96 8.45 9.48
N GLY A 126 11.41 9.61 9.18
CA GLY A 126 12.12 10.69 8.47
C GLY A 126 12.66 10.25 7.11
N CYS A 127 12.06 9.22 6.49
CA CYS A 127 12.58 8.61 5.27
C CYS A 127 12.48 9.54 4.07
N ARG A 128 13.51 9.51 3.19
CA ARG A 128 13.51 10.28 1.95
C ARG A 128 12.71 9.60 0.85
N HIS A 129 12.70 8.28 0.82
CA HIS A 129 12.05 7.49 -0.21
C HIS A 129 11.11 6.46 0.41
N VAL A 130 9.99 6.20 -0.27
CA VAL A 130 9.11 5.07 0.01
C VAL A 130 8.96 4.23 -1.25
N LEU A 131 9.42 2.98 -1.20
CA LEU A 131 9.22 2.01 -2.27
C LEU A 131 7.95 1.21 -2.04
N LEU A 132 7.00 1.34 -2.95
CA LEU A 132 5.74 0.59 -2.93
C LEU A 132 5.84 -0.64 -3.83
N LEU A 133 5.68 -1.81 -3.25
CA LEU A 133 5.93 -3.10 -3.86
C LEU A 133 4.67 -4.00 -3.81
N GLY A 134 4.74 -5.14 -4.46
CA GLY A 134 3.74 -6.20 -4.33
C GLY A 134 2.66 -6.19 -5.40
N ARG A 135 1.82 -7.23 -5.36
CA ARG A 135 0.83 -7.48 -6.41
C ARG A 135 -0.29 -6.43 -6.48
N VAL A 136 -0.63 -5.81 -5.36
CA VAL A 136 -1.63 -4.73 -5.32
C VAL A 136 -1.14 -3.53 -6.11
N MET A 137 0.18 -3.27 -6.07
CA MET A 137 0.83 -2.15 -6.78
C MET A 137 1.12 -2.46 -8.26
N SER A 138 0.54 -3.51 -8.83
CA SER A 138 0.77 -3.88 -10.23
C SER A 138 -0.23 -3.22 -11.18
N GLY A 139 0.27 -2.72 -12.33
CA GLY A 139 -0.54 -2.13 -13.39
C GLY A 139 -1.23 -0.83 -12.98
N LYS A 140 -2.25 -0.41 -13.72
CA LYS A 140 -2.96 0.88 -13.53
C LYS A 140 -3.43 1.13 -12.08
N GLY A 141 -3.79 0.09 -11.34
CA GLY A 141 -4.23 0.23 -9.95
C GLY A 141 -3.10 0.73 -9.05
N GLY A 142 -1.90 0.20 -9.21
CA GLY A 142 -0.72 0.66 -8.47
C GLY A 142 -0.33 2.10 -8.82
N ASP A 143 -0.40 2.45 -10.10
CA ASP A 143 -0.14 3.82 -10.56
C ASP A 143 -1.16 4.79 -9.92
N LEU A 144 -2.46 4.43 -9.92
CA LEU A 144 -3.51 5.24 -9.32
C LEU A 144 -3.35 5.40 -7.80
N ILE A 145 -3.00 4.33 -7.07
CA ILE A 145 -2.70 4.41 -5.64
C ILE A 145 -1.57 5.40 -5.39
N LEU A 146 -0.48 5.29 -6.15
CA LEU A 146 0.68 6.16 -6.02
C LEU A 146 0.34 7.63 -6.28
N ASP A 147 -0.35 7.91 -7.38
CA ASP A 147 -0.73 9.27 -7.77
C ASP A 147 -1.68 9.90 -6.75
N THR A 148 -2.66 9.12 -6.26
CA THR A 148 -3.60 9.58 -5.24
C THR A 148 -2.88 9.86 -3.91
N ALA A 149 -1.97 8.99 -3.48
CA ALA A 149 -1.20 9.18 -2.25
C ALA A 149 -0.31 10.44 -2.34
N LYS A 150 0.35 10.65 -3.48
CA LYS A 150 1.14 11.88 -3.73
C LYS A 150 0.29 13.14 -3.68
N LYS A 151 -0.92 13.08 -4.24
CA LYS A 151 -1.86 14.20 -4.20
C LYS A 151 -2.25 14.55 -2.76
N VAL A 152 -2.64 13.55 -1.96
CA VAL A 152 -2.98 13.76 -0.53
C VAL A 152 -1.80 14.37 0.24
N LEU A 153 -0.58 13.83 0.04
CA LEU A 153 0.61 14.38 0.68
C LEU A 153 0.84 15.85 0.30
N ALA A 154 0.74 16.18 -0.98
CA ALA A 154 0.99 17.53 -1.47
C ALA A 154 -0.06 18.55 -0.97
N GLU A 155 -1.33 18.15 -0.89
CA GLU A 155 -2.43 19.01 -0.50
C GLU A 155 -2.55 19.19 1.02
N GLU A 156 -2.27 18.14 1.81
CA GLU A 156 -2.56 18.16 3.24
C GLU A 156 -1.32 18.11 4.13
N TYR A 157 -0.18 17.59 3.62
CA TYR A 157 1.03 17.37 4.41
C TYR A 157 2.30 17.87 3.72
N PRO A 158 2.48 19.19 3.53
CA PRO A 158 3.58 19.74 2.74
C PRO A 158 4.99 19.37 3.25
N GLU A 159 5.14 19.12 4.56
CA GLU A 159 6.42 18.65 5.12
C GLU A 159 6.69 17.20 4.74
N ALA A 160 5.70 16.32 4.85
CA ALA A 160 5.81 14.92 4.45
C ALA A 160 5.89 14.75 2.91
N ALA A 161 5.39 15.71 2.15
CA ALA A 161 5.50 15.73 0.69
C ALA A 161 6.95 15.87 0.17
N LYS A 162 7.92 16.13 1.04
CA LYS A 162 9.35 16.06 0.71
C LYS A 162 9.84 14.63 0.52
N MET A 163 9.18 13.66 1.13
CA MET A 163 9.38 12.25 0.90
C MET A 163 8.90 11.88 -0.51
N VAL A 164 9.61 10.97 -1.17
CA VAL A 164 9.31 10.53 -2.54
C VAL A 164 8.74 9.10 -2.53
N PRO A 165 7.40 8.94 -2.58
CA PRO A 165 6.81 7.64 -2.84
C PRO A 165 6.96 7.26 -4.31
N GLU A 166 7.36 6.01 -4.59
CA GLU A 166 7.62 5.54 -5.94
C GLU A 166 7.45 4.03 -6.10
N LEU A 167 7.23 3.61 -7.34
CA LEU A 167 7.25 2.20 -7.72
C LEU A 167 8.66 1.85 -8.19
N PRO A 168 9.20 0.69 -7.83
CA PRO A 168 10.50 0.26 -8.33
C PRO A 168 10.45 -0.02 -9.83
N ASP A 169 11.58 0.14 -10.50
CA ASP A 169 11.73 -0.26 -11.90
C ASP A 169 11.27 -1.71 -12.11
N GLU A 170 10.72 -2.02 -13.29
CA GLU A 170 10.19 -3.36 -13.62
C GLU A 170 11.20 -4.50 -13.36
N LYS A 171 12.49 -4.22 -13.58
CA LYS A 171 13.58 -5.17 -13.32
C LYS A 171 13.65 -5.57 -11.84
N PHE A 172 13.41 -4.63 -10.93
CA PHE A 172 13.48 -4.84 -9.48
C PHE A 172 12.16 -5.32 -8.88
N ARG A 173 11.03 -5.09 -9.56
CA ARG A 173 9.72 -5.63 -9.14
C ARG A 173 9.71 -7.16 -9.05
N ARG A 174 10.50 -7.84 -9.90
CA ARG A 174 10.60 -9.31 -9.93
C ARG A 174 11.56 -9.88 -8.87
N VAL A 175 12.61 -9.15 -8.51
CA VAL A 175 13.62 -9.61 -7.54
C VAL A 175 13.09 -9.56 -6.10
N GLY A 176 12.30 -8.55 -5.74
CA GLY A 176 11.69 -8.41 -4.41
C GLY A 176 10.59 -9.44 -4.08
N GLN A 177 10.16 -10.24 -5.06
CA GLN A 177 9.16 -11.32 -4.86
C GLN A 177 9.79 -12.69 -4.59
N SER A 178 11.10 -12.80 -4.63
CA SER A 178 11.83 -14.06 -4.53
C SER A 178 12.72 -14.18 -3.27
N MET A 179 12.58 -13.28 -2.31
CA MET A 179 13.26 -13.36 -1.01
C MET A 179 12.32 -13.65 0.12
#